data_291105ea688d6b03d3714fb5fc3d4718
#
_entry.id   291105ea688d6b03d3714fb5fc3d4718
#
_cell.length_a   1.000
_cell.length_b   1.000
_cell.length_c   1.000
_cell.angle_alpha   90.00
_cell.angle_beta   90.00
_cell.angle_gamma   90.00
#
_symmetry.space_group_name_H-M   'P 1'
#
loop_
_entity.id
_entity.type
_entity.pdbx_description
1 polymer ?
#
loop_
_entity_poly.entity_id
_entity_poly.type
_entity_poly.pdbx_seq_one_letter_code
_entity_poly.pdbx_strand_id
1 'polypeptide(L)'
;DETALQTRLAFADLFRDWGIPHHALLDNSRAFWSKWITGGHRGTRFRFKVKEDEPIGLLEGVGIRMHAAMPYHGQSKPIERAFRDFCDRIAKHPVCEGAYTGNSPVAKPENYGSRAVEWETFAELVDAEIAKHNARSGRRTETSKGRSFDEVFAESYARSRISKVTEEHMRLALLAGEQKKLNSLNGEIALHGNRYWHPVLTGMKGETVTVRYDPDNLHTAIHVYDHKGRYVTEAPELEDSGFADVAGAKEASKRTSDMRKRAKELAQAEELISADALAELQAGSKAQSAKPEAGVVAPVRHPDAEAQRSPRPK
;
A
#
# COMPACT_ATOMS: atom_id res chain seq x y z
N ASP A 1 12.06 8.46 -15.73
CA ASP A 1 11.89 9.37 -14.57
C ASP A 1 11.34 8.59 -13.38
N GLU A 2 11.84 8.91 -12.17
CA GLU A 2 11.37 8.31 -10.93
C GLU A 2 9.92 8.74 -10.66
N THR A 3 8.99 7.80 -10.68
CA THR A 3 7.55 8.06 -10.48
C THR A 3 7.02 7.31 -9.27
N ALA A 4 5.89 7.77 -8.71
CA ALA A 4 5.22 7.06 -7.63
C ALA A 4 4.75 5.65 -8.06
N LEU A 5 4.43 5.46 -9.33
CA LEU A 5 4.07 4.14 -9.86
C LEU A 5 5.26 3.18 -9.83
N GLN A 6 6.41 3.60 -10.37
CA GLN A 6 7.63 2.77 -10.32
C GLN A 6 8.05 2.44 -8.90
N THR A 7 7.96 3.41 -7.98
CA THR A 7 8.22 3.18 -6.56
C THR A 7 7.26 2.13 -5.96
N ARG A 8 5.98 2.16 -6.33
CA ARG A 8 5.00 1.16 -5.88
C ARG A 8 5.32 -0.23 -6.41
N LEU A 9 5.64 -0.35 -7.70
CA LEU A 9 6.03 -1.62 -8.32
C LEU A 9 7.27 -2.21 -7.65
N ALA A 10 8.29 -1.37 -7.38
CA ALA A 10 9.49 -1.82 -6.67
C ALA A 10 9.18 -2.31 -5.24
N PHE A 11 8.24 -1.67 -4.52
CA PHE A 11 7.78 -2.17 -3.23
C PHE A 11 6.96 -3.47 -3.36
N ALA A 12 6.16 -3.62 -4.42
CA ALA A 12 5.44 -4.86 -4.68
C ALA A 12 6.39 -6.04 -4.89
N ASP A 13 7.45 -5.85 -5.68
CA ASP A 13 8.50 -6.84 -5.88
C ASP A 13 9.22 -7.18 -4.57
N LEU A 14 9.61 -6.16 -3.79
CA LEU A 14 10.21 -6.35 -2.48
C LEU A 14 9.31 -7.18 -1.55
N PHE A 15 8.01 -6.87 -1.51
CA PHE A 15 7.07 -7.60 -0.64
C PHE A 15 6.88 -9.05 -1.08
N ARG A 16 6.84 -9.29 -2.38
CA ARG A 16 6.70 -10.64 -2.95
C ARG A 16 7.92 -11.49 -2.66
N ASP A 17 9.12 -10.94 -2.89
CA ASP A 17 10.36 -11.69 -2.87
C ASP A 17 10.94 -11.82 -1.44
N TRP A 18 10.77 -10.80 -0.60
CA TRP A 18 11.40 -10.70 0.72
C TRP A 18 10.41 -10.56 1.88
N GLY A 19 9.13 -10.30 1.60
CA GLY A 19 8.12 -10.00 2.60
C GLY A 19 8.06 -8.52 3.00
N ILE A 20 7.15 -8.18 3.91
CA ILE A 20 6.87 -6.80 4.32
C ILE A 20 7.81 -6.41 5.46
N PRO A 21 8.72 -5.42 5.28
CA PRO A 21 9.61 -4.95 6.34
C PRO A 21 8.83 -4.13 7.38
N HIS A 22 9.27 -4.16 8.63
CA HIS A 22 8.69 -3.34 9.70
C HIS A 22 9.05 -1.86 9.59
N HIS A 23 10.21 -1.56 9.01
CA HIS A 23 10.76 -0.21 8.88
C HIS A 23 11.28 0.02 7.46
N ALA A 24 11.07 1.22 6.93
CA ALA A 24 11.67 1.67 5.69
C ALA A 24 12.37 3.02 5.90
N LEU A 25 13.65 3.10 5.55
CA LEU A 25 14.40 4.35 5.48
C LEU A 25 14.35 4.86 4.04
N LEU A 26 13.67 5.98 3.84
CA LEU A 26 13.38 6.52 2.53
C LEU A 26 14.20 7.78 2.25
N ASP A 27 14.62 7.95 1.01
CA ASP A 27 15.16 9.22 0.53
C ASP A 27 14.07 10.29 0.50
N ASN A 28 14.49 11.57 0.51
CA ASN A 28 13.56 12.71 0.48
C ASN A 28 13.10 13.06 -0.95
N SER A 29 13.04 12.10 -1.86
CA SER A 29 12.51 12.33 -3.21
C SER A 29 10.97 12.42 -3.20
N ARG A 30 10.40 13.10 -4.19
CA ARG A 30 8.95 13.22 -4.34
C ARG A 30 8.25 11.90 -4.59
N ALA A 31 8.92 10.95 -5.24
CA ALA A 31 8.37 9.65 -5.57
C ALA A 31 8.08 8.85 -4.29
N PHE A 32 9.06 8.78 -3.37
CA PHE A 32 8.89 8.10 -2.10
C PHE A 32 7.88 8.75 -1.17
N TRP A 33 7.79 10.09 -1.16
CA TRP A 33 6.90 10.83 -0.25
C TRP A 33 5.60 11.30 -0.91
N SER A 34 5.20 10.65 -1.99
CA SER A 34 3.89 10.89 -2.58
C SER A 34 2.77 10.36 -1.66
N LYS A 35 1.57 10.93 -1.76
CA LYS A 35 0.40 10.46 -1.02
C LYS A 35 0.09 8.97 -1.24
N TRP A 36 0.34 8.49 -2.45
CA TRP A 36 0.14 7.09 -2.83
C TRP A 36 1.06 6.10 -2.09
N ILE A 37 2.25 6.57 -1.71
CA ILE A 37 3.23 5.76 -0.99
C ILE A 37 3.06 5.91 0.51
N THR A 38 3.00 7.13 1.01
CA THR A 38 3.08 7.43 2.46
C THR A 38 1.79 7.88 3.10
N GLY A 39 0.67 7.99 2.34
CA GLY A 39 -0.60 8.49 2.87
C GLY A 39 -0.57 9.96 3.30
N GLY A 40 0.45 10.71 2.89
CA GLY A 40 0.63 12.11 3.32
C GLY A 40 1.20 12.25 4.74
N HIS A 41 2.01 11.29 5.19
CA HIS A 41 2.60 11.24 6.52
C HIS A 41 3.21 12.57 6.95
N ARG A 42 2.87 13.04 8.16
CA ARG A 42 3.38 14.29 8.74
C ARG A 42 4.84 14.08 9.18
N GLY A 43 5.73 14.93 8.75
CA GLY A 43 7.15 14.89 9.13
C GLY A 43 8.11 14.98 7.97
N THR A 44 7.59 15.07 6.75
CA THR A 44 8.39 15.23 5.55
C THR A 44 8.51 16.69 5.11
N ARG A 45 9.49 16.97 4.26
CA ARG A 45 9.67 18.28 3.61
C ARG A 45 8.43 18.67 2.77
N PHE A 46 7.67 17.70 2.30
CA PHE A 46 6.48 17.90 1.50
C PHE A 46 5.23 17.82 2.38
N ARG A 47 4.60 18.96 2.63
CA ARG A 47 3.33 19.03 3.35
C ARG A 47 2.18 18.89 2.36
N PHE A 48 1.56 17.72 2.35
CA PHE A 48 0.32 17.52 1.61
C PHE A 48 -0.88 17.78 2.53
N LYS A 49 -1.93 18.41 1.99
CA LYS A 49 -3.23 18.41 2.66
C LYS A 49 -3.83 17.03 2.47
N VAL A 50 -3.90 16.26 3.53
CA VAL A 50 -4.59 14.97 3.55
C VAL A 50 -6.03 15.22 3.93
N LYS A 51 -6.97 14.74 3.13
CA LYS A 51 -8.40 14.71 3.46
C LYS A 51 -8.71 13.38 4.14
N GLU A 52 -9.67 13.36 5.05
CA GLU A 52 -10.09 12.13 5.76
C GLU A 52 -10.59 11.03 4.82
N ASP A 53 -11.06 11.41 3.66
CA ASP A 53 -11.61 10.51 2.63
C ASP A 53 -10.56 10.05 1.60
N GLU A 54 -9.29 10.41 1.70
CA GLU A 54 -8.28 9.98 0.71
C GLU A 54 -7.84 8.53 0.96
N PRO A 55 -7.56 7.76 -0.10
CA PRO A 55 -7.05 6.39 0.04
C PRO A 55 -5.77 6.34 0.87
N ILE A 56 -5.67 5.35 1.74
CA ILE A 56 -4.49 5.09 2.56
C ILE A 56 -3.29 4.84 1.65
N GLY A 57 -2.14 5.44 1.98
CA GLY A 57 -0.88 5.20 1.27
C GLY A 57 -0.40 3.76 1.40
N LEU A 58 0.40 3.30 0.43
CA LEU A 58 0.88 1.92 0.39
C LEU A 58 1.58 1.51 1.69
N LEU A 59 2.59 2.27 2.13
CA LEU A 59 3.43 1.89 3.27
C LEU A 59 2.66 1.96 4.59
N GLU A 60 1.75 2.92 4.72
CA GLU A 60 0.86 3.02 5.87
C GLU A 60 -0.14 1.85 5.89
N GLY A 61 -0.73 1.52 4.74
CA GLY A 61 -1.71 0.43 4.61
C GLY A 61 -1.14 -0.96 4.92
N VAL A 62 0.15 -1.19 4.65
CA VAL A 62 0.84 -2.44 5.03
C VAL A 62 1.54 -2.38 6.39
N GLY A 63 1.40 -1.27 7.12
CA GLY A 63 1.90 -1.12 8.48
C GLY A 63 3.42 -0.88 8.60
N ILE A 64 4.08 -0.38 7.55
CA ILE A 64 5.51 -0.05 7.57
C ILE A 64 5.75 1.28 8.27
N ARG A 65 6.65 1.30 9.24
CA ARG A 65 7.15 2.54 9.86
C ARG A 65 8.16 3.22 8.95
N MET A 66 7.82 4.44 8.51
CA MET A 66 8.63 5.21 7.58
C MET A 66 9.59 6.13 8.32
N HIS A 67 10.84 6.17 7.85
CA HIS A 67 11.89 7.06 8.34
C HIS A 67 12.42 7.88 7.16
N ALA A 68 12.45 9.20 7.30
CA ALA A 68 13.09 10.07 6.34
C ALA A 68 14.60 10.08 6.57
N ALA A 69 15.38 9.94 5.51
CA ALA A 69 16.83 10.11 5.59
C ALA A 69 17.16 11.56 5.99
N MET A 70 18.14 11.73 6.89
CA MET A 70 18.57 13.08 7.29
C MET A 70 19.20 13.81 6.10
N PRO A 71 18.73 15.03 5.78
CA PRO A 71 19.35 15.83 4.72
C PRO A 71 20.84 16.08 5.02
N TYR A 72 21.67 16.04 3.98
CA TYR A 72 23.10 16.29 4.03
C TYR A 72 23.95 15.34 4.90
N HIS A 73 23.38 14.27 5.43
CA HIS A 73 24.09 13.21 6.13
C HIS A 73 24.29 11.99 5.23
N GLY A 74 25.39 11.97 4.45
CA GLY A 74 25.70 10.82 3.57
C GLY A 74 25.87 9.48 4.31
N GLN A 75 26.16 9.52 5.61
CA GLN A 75 26.22 8.33 6.46
C GLN A 75 24.85 7.68 6.70
N SER A 76 23.76 8.44 6.58
CA SER A 76 22.39 7.92 6.71
C SER A 76 21.91 7.13 5.50
N LYS A 77 22.68 7.15 4.40
CA LYS A 77 22.33 6.50 3.13
C LYS A 77 23.46 5.59 2.63
N PRO A 78 23.66 4.41 3.20
CA PRO A 78 24.67 3.46 2.76
C PRO A 78 24.60 3.12 1.28
N ILE A 79 23.39 3.14 0.70
CA ILE A 79 23.13 2.85 -0.70
C ILE A 79 23.81 3.85 -1.67
N GLU A 80 24.01 5.11 -1.30
CA GLU A 80 24.70 6.08 -2.14
C GLU A 80 26.16 5.65 -2.41
N ARG A 81 26.80 5.03 -1.43
CA ARG A 81 28.15 4.48 -1.61
C ARG A 81 28.15 3.28 -2.56
N ALA A 82 27.13 2.41 -2.45
CA ALA A 82 26.99 1.29 -3.38
C ALA A 82 26.79 1.79 -4.82
N PHE A 83 25.96 2.80 -5.04
CA PHE A 83 25.78 3.40 -6.36
C PHE A 83 27.06 3.97 -6.96
N ARG A 84 27.95 4.53 -6.17
CA ARG A 84 29.28 4.95 -6.67
C ARG A 84 30.08 3.76 -7.22
N ASP A 85 30.12 2.66 -6.47
CA ASP A 85 30.78 1.42 -6.91
C ASP A 85 30.14 0.87 -8.21
N PHE A 86 28.83 0.93 -8.31
CA PHE A 86 28.06 0.48 -9.49
C PHE A 86 28.29 1.39 -10.70
N CYS A 87 28.27 2.72 -10.54
CA CYS A 87 28.55 3.65 -11.65
C CYS A 87 29.91 3.38 -12.28
N ASP A 88 30.93 3.07 -11.48
CA ASP A 88 32.24 2.74 -12.04
C ASP A 88 32.28 1.38 -12.75
N ARG A 89 31.62 0.37 -12.21
CA ARG A 89 31.69 -1.01 -12.75
C ARG A 89 30.75 -1.25 -13.91
N ILE A 90 29.52 -0.75 -13.81
CA ILE A 90 28.50 -0.94 -14.83
C ILE A 90 28.74 0.01 -15.99
N ALA A 91 28.87 1.31 -15.71
CA ALA A 91 28.99 2.30 -16.77
C ALA A 91 30.29 2.18 -17.58
N LYS A 92 31.39 1.76 -16.94
CA LYS A 92 32.69 1.53 -17.61
C LYS A 92 32.90 0.10 -18.10
N HIS A 93 31.87 -0.74 -18.01
CA HIS A 93 31.95 -2.10 -18.52
C HIS A 93 32.10 -2.10 -20.05
N PRO A 94 32.88 -3.02 -20.67
CA PRO A 94 33.05 -3.07 -22.12
C PRO A 94 31.73 -3.14 -22.91
N VAL A 95 30.69 -3.75 -22.35
CA VAL A 95 29.33 -3.78 -22.93
C VAL A 95 28.74 -2.38 -23.11
N CYS A 96 29.11 -1.43 -22.23
CA CYS A 96 28.63 -0.04 -22.24
C CYS A 96 29.58 0.91 -23.01
N GLU A 97 30.59 0.38 -23.72
CA GLU A 97 31.46 1.19 -24.55
C GLU A 97 30.67 1.95 -25.63
N GLY A 98 30.92 3.24 -25.77
CA GLY A 98 30.16 4.11 -26.66
C GLY A 98 28.82 4.64 -26.09
N ALA A 99 28.30 4.07 -25.02
CA ALA A 99 27.10 4.54 -24.33
C ALA A 99 27.39 5.32 -23.04
N TYR A 100 28.56 5.15 -22.44
CA TYR A 100 28.95 5.81 -21.18
C TYR A 100 29.10 7.32 -21.30
N THR A 101 28.38 8.07 -20.46
CA THR A 101 28.38 9.55 -20.52
C THR A 101 29.50 10.24 -19.76
N GLY A 102 30.25 9.51 -18.93
CA GLY A 102 31.17 10.09 -17.96
C GLY A 102 30.49 10.56 -16.68
N ASN A 103 31.26 10.82 -15.65
CA ASN A 103 30.80 11.31 -14.34
C ASN A 103 30.78 12.85 -14.24
N SER A 104 31.19 13.55 -15.27
CA SER A 104 31.11 15.00 -15.39
C SER A 104 31.13 15.40 -16.88
N PRO A 105 30.68 16.63 -17.21
CA PRO A 105 30.72 17.12 -18.60
C PRO A 105 32.14 17.10 -19.24
N VAL A 106 33.16 17.27 -18.41
CA VAL A 106 34.57 17.28 -18.85
C VAL A 106 35.13 15.85 -19.05
N ALA A 107 34.57 14.87 -18.35
CA ALA A 107 35.00 13.48 -18.40
C ALA A 107 34.23 12.64 -19.44
N LYS A 108 33.48 13.29 -20.31
CA LYS A 108 32.69 12.62 -21.35
C LYS A 108 33.63 11.98 -22.38
N PRO A 109 33.53 10.67 -22.64
CA PRO A 109 34.35 10.01 -23.65
C PRO A 109 34.07 10.55 -25.06
N GLU A 110 35.08 10.57 -25.92
CA GLU A 110 34.95 11.05 -27.31
C GLU A 110 33.96 10.22 -28.12
N ASN A 111 33.86 8.91 -27.84
CA ASN A 111 32.96 7.98 -28.51
C ASN A 111 31.52 7.93 -27.90
N TYR A 112 31.19 8.84 -26.97
CA TYR A 112 29.87 8.87 -26.36
C TYR A 112 28.75 9.04 -27.42
N GLY A 113 27.73 8.21 -27.32
CA GLY A 113 26.58 8.24 -28.25
C GLY A 113 26.81 7.49 -29.56
N SER A 114 28.01 6.88 -29.75
CA SER A 114 28.30 6.07 -30.93
C SER A 114 27.57 4.72 -30.93
N ARG A 115 27.12 4.26 -29.77
CA ARG A 115 26.43 2.97 -29.60
C ARG A 115 25.36 3.07 -28.52
N ALA A 116 24.21 2.42 -28.75
CA ALA A 116 23.23 2.10 -27.72
C ALA A 116 23.45 0.65 -27.23
N VAL A 117 23.10 0.39 -25.98
CA VAL A 117 23.11 -0.95 -25.37
C VAL A 117 21.68 -1.45 -25.34
N GLU A 118 21.45 -2.68 -25.80
CA GLU A 118 20.14 -3.32 -25.72
C GLU A 118 19.74 -3.47 -24.23
N TRP A 119 18.44 -3.27 -23.98
CA TRP A 119 17.92 -3.23 -22.61
C TRP A 119 18.17 -4.53 -21.84
N GLU A 120 17.90 -5.67 -22.47
CA GLU A 120 18.09 -6.99 -21.86
C GLU A 120 19.54 -7.21 -21.47
N THR A 121 20.47 -6.92 -22.37
CA THR A 121 21.93 -7.02 -22.11
C THR A 121 22.35 -6.09 -20.98
N PHE A 122 21.81 -4.87 -20.92
CA PHE A 122 22.11 -3.93 -19.85
C PHE A 122 21.56 -4.41 -18.50
N ALA A 123 20.32 -4.92 -18.47
CA ALA A 123 19.69 -5.46 -17.26
C ALA A 123 20.48 -6.65 -16.71
N GLU A 124 20.87 -7.62 -17.55
CA GLU A 124 21.72 -8.76 -17.16
C GLU A 124 23.06 -8.30 -16.57
N LEU A 125 23.69 -7.28 -17.17
CA LEU A 125 24.92 -6.69 -16.64
C LEU A 125 24.70 -6.10 -15.25
N VAL A 126 23.63 -5.34 -15.07
CA VAL A 126 23.28 -4.70 -13.78
C VAL A 126 23.09 -5.77 -12.70
N ASP A 127 22.31 -6.80 -12.99
CA ASP A 127 22.03 -7.90 -12.06
C ASP A 127 23.30 -8.66 -11.68
N ALA A 128 24.14 -8.96 -12.67
CA ALA A 128 25.43 -9.62 -12.43
C ALA A 128 26.38 -8.78 -11.55
N GLU A 129 26.45 -7.46 -11.75
CA GLU A 129 27.29 -6.58 -10.95
C GLU A 129 26.72 -6.36 -9.54
N ILE A 130 25.41 -6.33 -9.36
CA ILE A 130 24.76 -6.32 -8.05
C ILE A 130 25.08 -7.60 -7.29
N ALA A 131 24.93 -8.78 -7.92
CA ALA A 131 25.26 -10.05 -7.32
C ALA A 131 26.74 -10.14 -6.90
N LYS A 132 27.67 -9.76 -7.78
CA LYS A 132 29.11 -9.69 -7.46
C LYS A 132 29.39 -8.71 -6.30
N HIS A 133 28.71 -7.55 -6.29
CA HIS A 133 28.85 -6.59 -5.20
C HIS A 133 28.43 -7.19 -3.87
N ASN A 134 27.28 -7.86 -3.82
CA ASN A 134 26.72 -8.41 -2.58
C ASN A 134 27.53 -9.64 -2.09
N ALA A 135 28.00 -10.49 -2.99
CA ALA A 135 28.77 -11.68 -2.66
C ALA A 135 30.24 -11.38 -2.24
N ARG A 136 30.74 -10.16 -2.50
CA ARG A 136 32.13 -9.78 -2.19
C ARG A 136 32.41 -9.81 -0.69
N SER A 137 33.30 -10.68 -0.23
CA SER A 137 33.81 -10.74 1.14
C SER A 137 34.86 -9.62 1.42
N GLY A 138 35.38 -9.57 2.64
CA GLY A 138 36.37 -8.58 3.06
C GLY A 138 35.79 -7.17 3.32
N ARG A 139 34.46 -7.06 3.55
CA ARG A 139 33.80 -5.79 3.86
C ARG A 139 34.22 -5.27 5.22
N ARG A 140 34.63 -4.01 5.28
CA ARG A 140 35.14 -3.35 6.50
C ARG A 140 34.03 -2.56 7.25
N THR A 141 32.75 -2.86 7.00
CA THR A 141 31.66 -2.22 7.74
C THR A 141 31.52 -2.85 9.11
N GLU A 142 31.03 -2.09 10.09
CA GLU A 142 30.77 -2.57 11.44
C GLU A 142 29.85 -3.80 11.45
N THR A 143 28.86 -3.84 10.58
CA THR A 143 27.89 -4.95 10.45
C THR A 143 28.52 -6.18 9.80
N SER A 144 29.34 -6.00 8.75
CA SER A 144 29.84 -7.11 7.95
C SER A 144 31.05 -7.81 8.57
N LYS A 145 31.95 -7.07 9.25
CA LYS A 145 33.13 -7.64 9.93
C LYS A 145 33.92 -8.64 9.08
N GLY A 146 34.20 -8.28 7.83
CA GLY A 146 34.93 -9.11 6.89
C GLY A 146 34.06 -10.04 6.03
N ARG A 147 32.81 -10.25 6.35
CA ARG A 147 31.86 -11.09 5.58
C ARG A 147 31.30 -10.33 4.37
N SER A 148 30.66 -11.05 3.47
CA SER A 148 29.88 -10.46 2.37
C SER A 148 28.54 -9.86 2.88
N PHE A 149 27.89 -9.06 2.06
CA PHE A 149 26.55 -8.57 2.39
C PHE A 149 25.51 -9.71 2.33
N ASP A 150 25.67 -10.63 1.38
CA ASP A 150 24.78 -11.79 1.26
C ASP A 150 24.83 -12.67 2.51
N GLU A 151 26.02 -12.97 3.03
CA GLU A 151 26.17 -13.77 4.27
C GLU A 151 25.50 -13.11 5.47
N VAL A 152 25.72 -11.79 5.64
CA VAL A 152 25.13 -11.03 6.75
C VAL A 152 23.61 -10.92 6.61
N PHE A 153 23.13 -10.68 5.38
CA PHE A 153 21.71 -10.60 5.12
C PHE A 153 21.02 -11.94 5.34
N ALA A 154 21.55 -13.02 4.79
CA ALA A 154 20.97 -14.35 4.94
C ALA A 154 20.87 -14.78 6.41
N GLU A 155 21.92 -14.55 7.21
CA GLU A 155 21.91 -14.85 8.64
C GLU A 155 20.87 -13.99 9.40
N SER A 156 20.78 -12.70 9.10
CA SER A 156 19.82 -11.80 9.72
C SER A 156 18.39 -12.14 9.32
N TYR A 157 18.17 -12.40 8.03
CA TYR A 157 16.86 -12.75 7.48
C TYR A 157 16.31 -14.05 8.07
N ALA A 158 17.15 -15.07 8.20
CA ALA A 158 16.76 -16.35 8.78
C ALA A 158 16.28 -16.27 10.24
N ARG A 159 16.75 -15.24 10.99
CA ARG A 159 16.34 -14.99 12.38
C ARG A 159 15.19 -13.97 12.51
N SER A 160 14.87 -13.28 11.44
CA SER A 160 13.86 -12.23 11.45
C SER A 160 12.45 -12.81 11.33
N ARG A 161 11.49 -12.18 12.00
CA ARG A 161 10.08 -12.43 11.75
C ARG A 161 9.69 -11.71 10.47
N ILE A 162 9.38 -12.48 9.44
CA ILE A 162 8.99 -11.95 8.14
C ILE A 162 7.46 -11.96 8.02
N SER A 163 6.87 -10.79 7.84
CA SER A 163 5.46 -10.66 7.50
C SER A 163 5.26 -11.05 6.03
N LYS A 164 4.53 -12.14 5.80
CA LYS A 164 4.24 -12.57 4.43
C LYS A 164 3.24 -11.63 3.77
N VAL A 165 3.46 -11.40 2.49
CA VAL A 165 2.52 -10.65 1.66
C VAL A 165 1.23 -11.46 1.44
N THR A 166 0.10 -10.78 1.46
CA THR A 166 -1.21 -11.33 1.08
C THR A 166 -1.66 -10.75 -0.26
N GLU A 167 -2.67 -11.33 -0.88
CA GLU A 167 -3.28 -10.77 -2.09
C GLU A 167 -3.77 -9.33 -1.87
N GLU A 168 -4.31 -9.02 -0.68
CA GLU A 168 -4.76 -7.68 -0.33
C GLU A 168 -3.61 -6.68 -0.31
N HIS A 169 -2.46 -7.07 0.25
CA HIS A 169 -1.25 -6.25 0.20
C HIS A 169 -0.77 -6.02 -1.23
N MET A 170 -0.87 -7.02 -2.10
CA MET A 170 -0.51 -6.88 -3.52
C MET A 170 -1.49 -5.99 -4.27
N ARG A 171 -2.79 -6.10 -4.02
CA ARG A 171 -3.79 -5.16 -4.59
C ARG A 171 -3.49 -3.72 -4.17
N LEU A 172 -3.14 -3.53 -2.88
CA LEU A 172 -2.74 -2.21 -2.39
C LEU A 172 -1.48 -1.68 -3.08
N ALA A 173 -0.52 -2.54 -3.39
CA ALA A 173 0.74 -2.17 -4.02
C ALA A 173 0.63 -1.95 -5.53
N LEU A 174 -0.08 -2.79 -6.25
CA LEU A 174 -0.10 -2.81 -7.71
C LEU A 174 -1.19 -1.91 -8.30
N LEU A 175 -2.34 -1.77 -7.63
CA LEU A 175 -3.49 -1.07 -8.19
C LEU A 175 -3.51 0.42 -7.81
N ALA A 176 -3.81 1.28 -8.78
CA ALA A 176 -4.13 2.67 -8.51
C ALA A 176 -5.42 2.77 -7.69
N GLY A 177 -5.54 3.79 -6.85
CA GLY A 177 -6.72 3.98 -6.02
C GLY A 177 -7.32 5.36 -6.24
N GLU A 178 -8.62 5.43 -6.48
CA GLU A 178 -9.36 6.69 -6.60
C GLU A 178 -10.66 6.62 -5.82
N GLN A 179 -11.09 7.77 -5.31
CA GLN A 179 -12.43 7.90 -4.76
C GLN A 179 -13.43 8.17 -5.88
N LYS A 180 -14.50 7.40 -5.88
CA LYS A 180 -15.62 7.57 -6.81
C LYS A 180 -16.94 7.56 -6.06
N LYS A 181 -17.84 8.43 -6.47
CA LYS A 181 -19.21 8.41 -5.99
C LYS A 181 -20.03 7.45 -6.84
N LEU A 182 -20.70 6.51 -6.20
CA LEU A 182 -21.62 5.60 -6.85
C LEU A 182 -22.81 6.36 -7.43
N ASN A 183 -23.24 5.95 -8.61
CA ASN A 183 -24.43 6.51 -9.22
C ASN A 183 -25.64 6.30 -8.30
N SER A 184 -26.41 7.36 -8.04
CA SER A 184 -27.55 7.33 -7.12
C SER A 184 -28.74 6.53 -7.63
N LEU A 185 -28.82 6.22 -8.92
CA LEU A 185 -29.92 5.47 -9.51
C LEU A 185 -29.65 3.95 -9.53
N ASN A 186 -28.45 3.55 -9.93
CA ASN A 186 -28.12 2.15 -10.21
C ASN A 186 -26.89 1.60 -9.48
N GLY A 187 -26.09 2.47 -8.81
CA GLY A 187 -24.88 2.05 -8.12
C GLY A 187 -23.67 1.81 -9.03
N GLU A 188 -23.72 2.24 -10.30
CA GLU A 188 -22.59 2.13 -11.23
C GLU A 188 -21.42 3.04 -10.82
N ILE A 189 -20.22 2.64 -11.20
CA ILE A 189 -18.99 3.40 -11.04
C ILE A 189 -18.53 3.85 -12.42
N ALA A 190 -18.39 5.16 -12.63
CA ALA A 190 -17.77 5.73 -13.83
C ALA A 190 -16.28 5.99 -13.53
N LEU A 191 -15.39 5.39 -14.32
CA LEU A 191 -13.95 5.51 -14.16
C LEU A 191 -13.28 5.58 -15.54
N HIS A 192 -12.57 6.68 -15.82
CA HIS A 192 -11.81 6.91 -17.07
C HIS A 192 -12.56 6.60 -18.37
N GLY A 193 -13.87 6.90 -18.40
CA GLY A 193 -14.73 6.65 -19.57
C GLY A 193 -15.44 5.30 -19.57
N ASN A 194 -15.01 4.35 -18.78
CA ASN A 194 -15.62 3.05 -18.62
C ASN A 194 -16.63 3.03 -17.46
N ARG A 195 -17.53 2.07 -17.48
CA ARG A 195 -18.54 1.84 -16.45
C ARG A 195 -18.35 0.47 -15.84
N TYR A 196 -18.45 0.40 -14.52
CA TYR A 196 -18.28 -0.84 -13.76
C TYR A 196 -19.45 -1.01 -12.82
N TRP A 197 -19.84 -2.24 -12.60
CA TRP A 197 -20.96 -2.51 -11.72
C TRP A 197 -20.94 -3.92 -11.15
N HIS A 198 -21.46 -4.04 -9.94
CA HIS A 198 -21.75 -5.32 -9.29
C HIS A 198 -23.04 -5.20 -8.46
N PRO A 199 -23.86 -6.28 -8.35
CA PRO A 199 -25.14 -6.24 -7.61
C PRO A 199 -25.06 -5.67 -6.19
N VAL A 200 -23.99 -5.95 -5.46
CA VAL A 200 -23.75 -5.46 -4.10
C VAL A 200 -23.73 -3.92 -4.03
N LEU A 201 -23.24 -3.24 -5.07
CA LEU A 201 -23.13 -1.77 -5.11
C LEU A 201 -24.50 -1.09 -5.18
N THR A 202 -25.54 -1.83 -5.52
CA THR A 202 -26.94 -1.32 -5.52
C THR A 202 -27.39 -0.92 -4.11
N GLY A 203 -26.89 -1.58 -3.07
CA GLY A 203 -27.16 -1.23 -1.67
C GLY A 203 -26.45 0.02 -1.19
N MET A 204 -25.43 0.48 -1.92
CA MET A 204 -24.56 1.61 -1.55
C MET A 204 -24.73 2.84 -2.47
N LYS A 205 -25.86 2.95 -3.13
CA LYS A 205 -26.15 4.03 -4.09
C LYS A 205 -25.89 5.42 -3.51
N GLY A 206 -25.12 6.23 -4.27
CA GLY A 206 -24.82 7.60 -3.87
C GLY A 206 -23.71 7.73 -2.82
N GLU A 207 -23.21 6.61 -2.28
CA GLU A 207 -22.08 6.62 -1.37
C GLU A 207 -20.76 6.88 -2.12
N THR A 208 -19.75 7.35 -1.40
CA THR A 208 -18.39 7.49 -1.91
C THR A 208 -17.59 6.25 -1.51
N VAL A 209 -16.99 5.61 -2.50
CA VAL A 209 -16.17 4.41 -2.35
C VAL A 209 -14.77 4.66 -2.86
N THR A 210 -13.81 3.90 -2.38
CA THR A 210 -12.46 3.84 -2.95
C THR A 210 -12.42 2.69 -3.96
N VAL A 211 -12.07 3.00 -5.21
CA VAL A 211 -11.85 1.98 -6.25
C VAL A 211 -10.36 1.77 -6.45
N ARG A 212 -9.96 0.52 -6.63
CA ARG A 212 -8.60 0.16 -7.02
C ARG A 212 -8.65 -0.57 -8.35
N TYR A 213 -7.80 -0.14 -9.26
CA TYR A 213 -7.82 -0.58 -10.66
C TYR A 213 -6.40 -0.62 -11.22
N ASP A 214 -6.22 -1.43 -12.25
CA ASP A 214 -4.99 -1.46 -13.03
C ASP A 214 -5.01 -0.28 -14.03
N PRO A 215 -4.11 0.70 -13.91
CA PRO A 215 -4.07 1.83 -14.83
C PRO A 215 -3.67 1.45 -16.24
N ASP A 216 -2.99 0.32 -16.43
CA ASP A 216 -2.53 -0.16 -17.73
C ASP A 216 -3.60 -1.03 -18.43
N ASN A 217 -4.60 -1.51 -17.66
CA ASN A 217 -5.69 -2.33 -18.18
C ASN A 217 -7.03 -2.00 -17.54
N LEU A 218 -7.70 -0.98 -18.05
CA LEU A 218 -9.01 -0.52 -17.57
C LEU A 218 -10.17 -1.47 -17.91
N HIS A 219 -9.95 -2.49 -18.75
CA HIS A 219 -10.98 -3.48 -19.10
C HIS A 219 -11.05 -4.65 -18.09
N THR A 220 -10.14 -4.70 -17.13
CA THR A 220 -10.23 -5.64 -16.03
C THR A 220 -11.22 -5.17 -14.96
N ALA A 221 -11.75 -6.11 -14.19
CA ALA A 221 -12.58 -5.77 -13.06
C ALA A 221 -11.85 -4.89 -12.03
N ILE A 222 -12.57 -3.95 -11.42
CA ILE A 222 -12.04 -3.06 -10.39
C ILE A 222 -12.43 -3.56 -9.00
N HIS A 223 -11.56 -3.32 -8.01
CA HIS A 223 -11.82 -3.66 -6.62
C HIS A 223 -12.40 -2.47 -5.87
N VAL A 224 -13.51 -2.68 -5.19
CA VAL A 224 -14.26 -1.62 -4.49
C VAL A 224 -14.12 -1.77 -2.98
N TYR A 225 -13.83 -0.65 -2.31
CA TYR A 225 -13.67 -0.54 -0.86
C TYR A 225 -14.60 0.54 -0.31
N ASP A 226 -15.19 0.30 0.85
CA ASP A 226 -16.03 1.28 1.54
C ASP A 226 -15.19 2.47 2.10
N HIS A 227 -15.88 3.44 2.70
CA HIS A 227 -15.24 4.61 3.34
C HIS A 227 -14.35 4.25 4.54
N LYS A 228 -14.46 3.02 5.07
CA LYS A 228 -13.59 2.50 6.15
C LYS A 228 -12.40 1.69 5.62
N GLY A 229 -12.23 1.62 4.30
CA GLY A 229 -11.19 0.83 3.66
C GLY A 229 -11.43 -0.67 3.66
N ARG A 230 -12.65 -1.15 3.97
CA ARG A 230 -12.98 -2.58 3.91
C ARG A 230 -13.36 -2.97 2.49
N TYR A 231 -12.85 -4.10 2.05
CA TYR A 231 -13.17 -4.67 0.74
C TYR A 231 -14.68 -4.98 0.65
N VAL A 232 -15.31 -4.50 -0.42
CA VAL A 232 -16.73 -4.69 -0.68
C VAL A 232 -16.94 -5.77 -1.74
N THR A 233 -16.37 -5.57 -2.93
CA THR A 233 -16.56 -6.46 -4.08
C THR A 233 -15.57 -6.16 -5.20
N GLU A 234 -15.51 -7.08 -6.15
CA GLU A 234 -14.92 -6.88 -7.47
C GLU A 234 -16.04 -6.53 -8.44
N ALA A 235 -15.88 -5.43 -9.17
CA ALA A 235 -16.88 -4.94 -10.12
C ALA A 235 -16.32 -5.05 -11.55
N PRO A 236 -16.88 -5.94 -12.39
CA PRO A 236 -16.49 -6.03 -13.78
C PRO A 236 -16.92 -4.80 -14.58
N GLU A 237 -16.24 -4.56 -15.69
CA GLU A 237 -16.65 -3.57 -16.66
C GLU A 237 -18.03 -3.92 -17.25
N LEU A 238 -18.85 -2.91 -17.43
CA LEU A 238 -20.08 -3.00 -18.20
C LEU A 238 -19.76 -2.72 -19.68
N GLU A 239 -19.81 -3.73 -20.50
CA GLU A 239 -19.71 -3.53 -21.94
C GLU A 239 -20.86 -2.63 -22.42
N ASP A 240 -20.52 -1.59 -23.17
CA ASP A 240 -21.53 -0.76 -23.86
C ASP A 240 -22.15 -1.58 -24.97
N SER A 241 -23.39 -2.01 -24.75
CA SER A 241 -24.21 -2.53 -25.86
C SER A 241 -24.44 -1.39 -26.82
N GLY A 242 -23.90 -1.50 -28.05
CA GLY A 242 -24.07 -0.49 -29.10
C GLY A 242 -25.55 -0.16 -29.33
N PHE A 243 -25.83 1.08 -29.69
CA PHE A 243 -27.20 1.62 -29.89
C PHE A 243 -28.09 0.77 -30.81
N ALA A 244 -27.52 -0.12 -31.62
CA ALA A 244 -28.21 -1.03 -32.54
C ALA A 244 -28.36 -2.47 -31.99
N ASP A 245 -27.81 -2.79 -30.81
CA ASP A 245 -27.87 -4.14 -30.25
C ASP A 245 -29.13 -4.34 -29.41
N VAL A 246 -30.16 -4.87 -30.02
CA VAL A 246 -31.45 -5.24 -29.37
C VAL A 246 -31.25 -6.32 -28.30
N ALA A 247 -30.25 -7.20 -28.46
CA ALA A 247 -29.94 -8.24 -27.48
C ALA A 247 -29.31 -7.64 -26.23
N GLY A 248 -28.32 -6.75 -26.37
CA GLY A 248 -27.71 -6.02 -25.27
C GLY A 248 -28.70 -5.11 -24.53
N ALA A 249 -29.63 -4.46 -25.24
CA ALA A 249 -30.69 -3.66 -24.62
C ALA A 249 -31.67 -4.52 -23.80
N LYS A 250 -32.03 -5.72 -24.27
CA LYS A 250 -32.84 -6.68 -23.51
C LYS A 250 -32.11 -7.20 -22.28
N GLU A 251 -30.82 -7.47 -22.40
CA GLU A 251 -30.00 -7.94 -21.29
C GLU A 251 -29.80 -6.86 -20.24
N ALA A 252 -29.56 -5.61 -20.64
CA ALA A 252 -29.51 -4.46 -19.73
C ALA A 252 -30.86 -4.23 -19.02
N SER A 253 -31.98 -4.36 -19.72
CA SER A 253 -33.31 -4.28 -19.14
C SER A 253 -33.58 -5.42 -18.15
N LYS A 254 -33.18 -6.65 -18.48
CA LYS A 254 -33.27 -7.81 -17.59
C LYS A 254 -32.41 -7.63 -16.33
N ARG A 255 -31.14 -7.18 -16.50
CA ARG A 255 -30.27 -6.85 -15.34
C ARG A 255 -30.91 -5.80 -14.44
N THR A 256 -31.47 -4.74 -15.01
CA THR A 256 -32.16 -3.70 -14.22
C THR A 256 -33.38 -4.23 -13.49
N SER A 257 -34.16 -5.10 -14.10
CA SER A 257 -35.33 -5.78 -13.49
C SER A 257 -34.92 -6.72 -12.35
N ASP A 258 -33.89 -7.54 -12.58
CA ASP A 258 -33.35 -8.46 -11.58
C ASP A 258 -32.74 -7.71 -10.38
N MET A 259 -32.07 -6.57 -10.64
CA MET A 259 -31.60 -5.67 -9.60
C MET A 259 -32.73 -5.16 -8.72
N ARG A 260 -33.81 -4.63 -9.33
CA ARG A 260 -34.95 -4.11 -8.57
C ARG A 260 -35.61 -5.20 -7.73
N LYS A 261 -35.69 -6.42 -8.27
CA LYS A 261 -36.24 -7.56 -7.56
C LYS A 261 -35.36 -7.92 -6.35
N ARG A 262 -34.05 -8.06 -6.52
CA ARG A 262 -33.14 -8.38 -5.42
C ARG A 262 -33.03 -7.26 -4.39
N ALA A 263 -33.05 -5.99 -4.79
CA ALA A 263 -33.10 -4.87 -3.86
C ALA A 263 -34.38 -4.89 -3.02
N LYS A 264 -35.51 -5.26 -3.60
CA LYS A 264 -36.78 -5.39 -2.88
C LYS A 264 -36.75 -6.59 -1.92
N GLU A 265 -36.18 -7.72 -2.35
CA GLU A 265 -36.03 -8.92 -1.50
C GLU A 265 -35.08 -8.64 -0.32
N LEU A 266 -33.97 -7.89 -0.56
CA LEU A 266 -33.04 -7.50 0.51
C LEU A 266 -33.70 -6.57 1.52
N ALA A 267 -34.42 -5.54 1.06
CA ALA A 267 -35.15 -4.62 1.93
C ALA A 267 -36.21 -5.32 2.77
N GLN A 268 -36.94 -6.28 2.18
CA GLN A 268 -37.88 -7.09 2.91
C GLN A 268 -37.23 -8.04 3.93
N ALA A 269 -36.05 -8.60 3.60
CA ALA A 269 -35.30 -9.45 4.53
C ALA A 269 -34.74 -8.62 5.70
N GLU A 270 -34.23 -7.41 5.44
CA GLU A 270 -33.75 -6.49 6.48
C GLU A 270 -34.87 -6.03 7.41
N GLU A 271 -36.09 -5.80 6.87
CA GLU A 271 -37.26 -5.41 7.65
C GLU A 271 -37.75 -6.55 8.57
N LEU A 272 -37.73 -7.80 8.09
CA LEU A 272 -38.03 -8.99 8.88
C LEU A 272 -36.97 -9.27 9.96
N ILE A 273 -35.70 -9.19 9.63
CA ILE A 273 -34.60 -9.40 10.58
C ILE A 273 -34.62 -8.33 11.68
N SER A 274 -34.91 -7.07 11.33
CA SER A 274 -34.93 -5.98 12.32
C SER A 274 -36.06 -6.12 13.33
N ALA A 275 -37.24 -6.58 12.94
CA ALA A 275 -38.39 -6.74 13.83
C ALA A 275 -38.20 -7.93 14.78
N ASP A 276 -37.80 -9.10 14.27
CA ASP A 276 -37.61 -10.31 15.07
C ASP A 276 -36.36 -10.22 15.95
N ALA A 277 -35.24 -9.72 15.45
CA ALA A 277 -34.00 -9.52 16.22
C ALA A 277 -34.18 -8.48 17.35
N LEU A 278 -34.97 -7.41 17.11
CA LEU A 278 -35.32 -6.47 18.17
C LEU A 278 -36.20 -7.07 19.24
N ALA A 279 -37.15 -7.91 18.85
CA ALA A 279 -38.01 -8.62 19.78
C ALA A 279 -37.26 -9.63 20.65
N GLU A 280 -36.31 -10.38 20.07
CA GLU A 280 -35.43 -11.31 20.81
C GLU A 280 -34.48 -10.59 21.76
N LEU A 281 -33.83 -9.48 21.30
CA LEU A 281 -32.97 -8.65 22.14
C LEU A 281 -33.72 -8.01 23.30
N GLN A 282 -34.97 -7.58 23.10
CA GLN A 282 -35.81 -7.04 24.16
C GLN A 282 -36.33 -8.12 25.12
N ALA A 283 -36.60 -9.34 24.66
CA ALA A 283 -36.92 -10.46 25.51
C ALA A 283 -35.74 -10.96 26.34
N GLY A 284 -34.55 -11.02 25.75
CA GLY A 284 -33.30 -11.41 26.43
C GLY A 284 -32.82 -10.39 27.48
N SER A 285 -33.10 -9.10 27.28
CA SER A 285 -32.65 -8.04 28.21
C SER A 285 -33.52 -8.00 29.48
N LYS A 286 -34.72 -8.55 29.48
CA LYS A 286 -35.57 -8.62 30.66
C LYS A 286 -35.23 -9.77 31.64
N ALA A 287 -34.37 -10.69 31.24
CA ALA A 287 -34.02 -11.88 32.03
C ALA A 287 -32.74 -11.71 32.89
N GLN A 288 -32.00 -10.59 32.79
CA GLN A 288 -30.74 -10.40 33.51
C GLN A 288 -30.65 -9.08 34.28
N SER A 289 -31.65 -8.74 35.05
CA SER A 289 -31.54 -7.64 36.02
C SER A 289 -31.69 -8.17 37.46
N ALA A 290 -30.83 -9.08 37.86
CA ALA A 290 -30.51 -9.23 39.28
C ALA A 290 -29.44 -8.18 39.59
N LYS A 291 -29.80 -7.12 40.33
CA LYS A 291 -28.86 -6.13 40.82
C LYS A 291 -27.84 -6.86 41.74
N PRO A 292 -26.54 -6.77 41.49
CA PRO A 292 -25.59 -7.27 42.46
C PRO A 292 -25.75 -6.46 43.74
N GLU A 293 -25.87 -7.16 44.91
CA GLU A 293 -25.82 -6.51 46.23
C GLU A 293 -24.52 -5.74 46.35
N ALA A 294 -24.61 -4.46 46.74
CA ALA A 294 -23.48 -3.59 46.94
C ALA A 294 -22.66 -4.10 48.18
N GLY A 295 -21.61 -4.85 47.90
CA GLY A 295 -20.59 -5.16 48.91
C GLY A 295 -19.84 -3.90 49.29
N VAL A 296 -19.86 -3.51 50.54
CA VAL A 296 -19.06 -2.42 51.06
C VAL A 296 -17.61 -2.86 51.08
N VAL A 297 -16.84 -2.40 50.08
CA VAL A 297 -15.39 -2.60 50.05
C VAL A 297 -14.75 -1.56 50.95
N ALA A 298 -14.29 -1.98 52.15
CA ALA A 298 -13.48 -1.11 52.99
C ALA A 298 -12.11 -0.87 52.36
N PRO A 299 -11.61 0.39 52.29
CA PRO A 299 -10.32 0.66 51.69
C PRO A 299 -9.20 0.02 52.54
N VAL A 300 -8.44 -0.87 51.93
CA VAL A 300 -7.22 -1.44 52.53
C VAL A 300 -6.17 -0.32 52.56
N ARG A 301 -5.83 0.17 53.76
CA ARG A 301 -4.70 1.09 53.97
C ARG A 301 -3.41 0.29 53.79
N HIS A 302 -2.60 0.66 52.82
CA HIS A 302 -1.26 0.12 52.63
C HIS A 302 -0.34 0.69 53.74
N PRO A 303 0.37 -0.13 54.50
CA PRO A 303 1.21 0.35 55.64
C PRO A 303 2.39 1.23 55.21
N ASP A 304 2.78 1.26 53.96
CA ASP A 304 3.96 1.98 53.47
C ASP A 304 3.69 3.42 53.00
N ALA A 305 2.46 3.95 53.12
CA ALA A 305 2.13 5.29 52.68
C ALA A 305 2.55 6.42 53.63
N GLU A 306 3.02 6.09 54.87
CA GLU A 306 3.49 7.10 55.84
C GLU A 306 5.00 7.39 55.77
N ALA A 307 5.78 6.60 55.06
CA ALA A 307 7.25 6.75 55.04
C ALA A 307 7.78 7.75 53.98
N GLN A 308 6.92 8.36 53.15
CA GLN A 308 7.38 9.25 52.05
C GLN A 308 6.99 10.73 52.21
N ARG A 309 6.75 11.22 53.42
CA ARG A 309 6.63 12.67 53.66
C ARG A 309 7.97 13.23 54.12
N SER A 310 8.82 13.62 53.17
CA SER A 310 9.99 14.48 53.47
C SER A 310 9.53 15.88 53.82
N PRO A 311 10.13 16.52 54.86
CA PRO A 311 9.79 17.89 55.22
C PRO A 311 10.32 18.87 54.17
N ARG A 312 9.52 19.87 53.82
CA ARG A 312 9.93 20.98 52.93
C ARG A 312 10.97 21.83 53.68
N PRO A 313 12.06 22.25 53.02
CA PRO A 313 12.97 23.23 53.61
C PRO A 313 12.32 24.62 53.64
N LYS A 314 12.68 25.37 54.68
CA LYS A 314 12.28 26.77 54.93
C LYS A 314 12.92 27.72 53.94
#